data_efb948fc20d68f1614c474638d4b9187
#
_entry.id   efb948fc20d68f1614c474638d4b9187
#
_cell.length_a   1.000
_cell.length_b   1.000
_cell.length_c   1.000
_cell.angle_alpha   90.00
_cell.angle_beta   90.00
_cell.angle_gamma   90.00
#
_symmetry.space_group_name_H-M   'P 1'
#
loop_
_entity.id
_entity.type
_entity.pdbx_description
1 polymer ?
#
loop_
_entity_poly.entity_id
_entity_poly.type
_entity_poly.pdbx_seq_one_letter_code
_entity_poly.pdbx_strand_id
1 'polypeptide(L)'
;MTLPGITLEDIRSRLQAQIPGCQVDLVVNGSPSAQNSLLIDRQHGLEAARVLRQEMQLDFCSNVTAVDWPDRVDADTVKTKQIVDGVEKEIEQTVKTAIPGYLEVVYHLFSMSKKEGPVVIRMRTANRTDDVALPSLTPVWRSAEFQEREAFDLYGIVFNGHPDLRRILMWEGFTDYPMRKDYVPPPDDDLEILRER
;
A
#
# COMPACT_ATOMS: atom_id res chain seq x y z
N MET A 1 18.18 -3.92 7.14
CA MET A 1 19.47 -3.44 6.62
C MET A 1 19.29 -1.97 6.33
N THR A 2 19.87 -1.09 7.12
CA THR A 2 19.77 0.37 6.99
C THR A 2 20.77 0.81 5.92
N LEU A 3 20.34 1.74 5.07
CA LEU A 3 21.22 2.39 4.10
C LEU A 3 22.38 3.07 4.85
N PRO A 4 23.65 2.80 4.56
CA PRO A 4 24.72 3.56 5.14
C PRO A 4 24.68 4.97 4.54
N GLY A 5 24.01 5.91 5.22
CA GLY A 5 24.01 7.33 4.89
C GLY A 5 22.66 8.04 4.89
N ILE A 6 21.52 7.41 4.57
CA ILE A 6 20.20 8.06 4.58
C ILE A 6 19.21 7.19 5.34
N THR A 7 18.63 7.73 6.41
CA THR A 7 17.57 7.04 7.16
C THR A 7 16.19 7.28 6.54
N LEU A 8 15.21 6.44 6.88
CA LEU A 8 13.83 6.67 6.46
C LEU A 8 13.27 7.99 7.00
N GLU A 9 13.74 8.42 8.18
CA GLU A 9 13.37 9.71 8.77
C GLU A 9 13.95 10.89 7.97
N ASP A 10 15.16 10.76 7.44
CA ASP A 10 15.74 11.78 6.56
C ASP A 10 14.94 11.88 5.26
N ILE A 11 14.55 10.75 4.68
CA ILE A 11 13.71 10.69 3.48
C ILE A 11 12.37 11.37 3.76
N ARG A 12 11.70 11.00 4.86
CA ARG A 12 10.44 11.59 5.29
C ARG A 12 10.54 13.11 5.41
N SER A 13 11.55 13.59 6.15
CA SER A 13 11.78 15.02 6.39
C SER A 13 12.01 15.79 5.09
N ARG A 14 12.77 15.23 4.15
CA ARG A 14 13.01 15.84 2.83
C ARG A 14 11.75 15.91 1.98
N LEU A 15 10.96 14.83 1.90
CA LEU A 15 9.71 14.82 1.15
C LEU A 15 8.73 15.87 1.68
N GLN A 16 8.59 15.96 3.00
CA GLN A 16 7.71 16.97 3.64
C GLN A 16 8.19 18.40 3.45
N ALA A 17 9.51 18.61 3.39
CA ALA A 17 10.08 19.94 3.16
C ALA A 17 9.93 20.41 1.70
N GLN A 18 9.99 19.50 0.74
CA GLN A 18 9.99 19.83 -0.68
C GLN A 18 8.60 19.83 -1.30
N ILE A 19 7.68 19.02 -0.76
CA ILE A 19 6.34 18.86 -1.29
C ILE A 19 5.35 19.41 -0.27
N PRO A 20 4.86 20.66 -0.43
CA PRO A 20 3.92 21.25 0.49
C PRO A 20 2.63 20.43 0.63
N GLY A 21 2.27 20.08 1.85
CA GLY A 21 1.07 19.29 2.15
C GLY A 21 1.24 17.78 2.04
N CYS A 22 2.40 17.28 1.58
CA CYS A 22 2.65 15.85 1.51
C CYS A 22 2.69 15.22 2.91
N GLN A 23 1.84 14.22 3.10
CA GLN A 23 1.83 13.41 4.31
C GLN A 23 2.66 12.15 4.10
N VAL A 24 3.64 11.96 4.98
CA VAL A 24 4.53 10.79 4.95
C VAL A 24 4.63 10.22 6.35
N ASP A 25 4.16 8.99 6.53
CA ASP A 25 4.18 8.28 7.80
C ASP A 25 5.19 7.13 7.78
N LEU A 26 5.89 6.93 8.89
CA LEU A 26 6.74 5.77 9.08
C LEU A 26 5.89 4.58 9.52
N VAL A 27 5.88 3.54 8.72
CA VAL A 27 5.24 2.26 9.05
C VAL A 27 6.29 1.29 9.58
N VAL A 28 6.23 1.05 10.88
CA VAL A 28 7.13 0.10 11.57
C VAL A 28 6.67 -1.32 11.31
N ASN A 29 7.60 -2.16 10.89
CA ASN A 29 7.33 -3.58 10.68
C ASN A 29 7.80 -4.38 11.91
N GLY A 30 6.85 -4.92 12.67
CA GLY A 30 7.10 -5.76 13.85
C GLY A 30 7.53 -7.19 13.52
N SER A 31 7.61 -7.59 12.24
CA SER A 31 8.09 -8.91 11.85
C SER A 31 9.61 -9.05 12.03
N PRO A 32 10.16 -10.28 12.04
CA PRO A 32 11.59 -10.52 12.17
C PRO A 32 12.45 -9.84 11.10
N SER A 33 11.87 -9.50 9.93
CA SER A 33 12.57 -8.75 8.88
C SER A 33 12.86 -7.31 9.27
N ALA A 34 12.09 -6.74 10.21
CA ALA A 34 12.19 -5.35 10.67
C ALA A 34 12.29 -4.31 9.53
N GLN A 35 11.74 -4.64 8.35
CA GLN A 35 11.78 -3.78 7.20
C GLN A 35 10.70 -2.70 7.29
N ASN A 36 11.07 -1.55 7.85
CA ASN A 36 10.20 -0.39 7.93
C ASN A 36 9.96 0.21 6.54
N SER A 37 8.88 0.96 6.40
CA SER A 37 8.45 1.57 5.13
C SER A 37 7.85 2.95 5.35
N LEU A 38 7.75 3.74 4.28
CA LEU A 38 7.12 5.05 4.28
C LEU A 38 5.76 4.94 3.60
N LEU A 39 4.71 5.33 4.30
CA LEU A 39 3.38 5.50 3.73
C LEU A 39 3.26 6.94 3.23
N ILE A 40 3.11 7.09 1.93
CA ILE A 40 2.96 8.38 1.25
C ILE A 40 1.50 8.55 0.85
N ASP A 41 0.94 9.72 1.07
CA ASP A 41 -0.41 9.99 0.63
C ASP A 41 -0.54 9.89 -0.91
N ARG A 42 -1.68 9.42 -1.39
CA ARG A 42 -1.90 9.13 -2.81
C ARG A 42 -1.88 10.37 -3.70
N GLN A 43 -2.14 11.56 -3.15
CA GLN A 43 -2.18 12.79 -3.94
C GLN A 43 -0.78 13.25 -4.36
N HIS A 44 0.21 13.03 -3.49
CA HIS A 44 1.59 13.43 -3.73
C HIS A 44 2.51 12.27 -4.14
N GLY A 45 1.97 11.04 -4.32
CA GLY A 45 2.75 9.84 -4.60
C GLY A 45 3.67 9.97 -5.82
N LEU A 46 3.18 10.54 -6.94
CA LEU A 46 3.99 10.72 -8.14
C LEU A 46 5.08 11.78 -7.95
N GLU A 47 4.78 12.87 -7.25
CA GLU A 47 5.76 13.92 -6.98
C GLU A 47 6.84 13.43 -6.02
N ALA A 48 6.45 12.74 -4.96
CA ALA A 48 7.37 12.07 -4.04
C ALA A 48 8.29 11.08 -4.77
N ALA A 49 7.74 10.28 -5.69
CA ALA A 49 8.53 9.36 -6.50
C ALA A 49 9.60 10.07 -7.34
N ARG A 50 9.27 11.23 -7.92
CA ARG A 50 10.24 12.04 -8.67
C ARG A 50 11.39 12.54 -7.78
N VAL A 51 11.09 13.05 -6.59
CA VAL A 51 12.10 13.47 -5.60
C VAL A 51 12.99 12.29 -5.20
N LEU A 52 12.39 11.13 -4.89
CA LEU A 52 13.12 9.93 -4.52
C LEU A 52 14.10 9.48 -5.62
N ARG A 53 13.67 9.54 -6.88
CA ARG A 53 14.53 9.18 -8.01
C ARG A 53 15.61 10.22 -8.30
N GLN A 54 15.24 11.50 -8.37
CA GLN A 54 16.14 12.55 -8.86
C GLN A 54 17.16 12.98 -7.82
N GLU A 55 16.72 13.13 -6.55
CA GLU A 55 17.58 13.67 -5.51
C GLU A 55 18.24 12.59 -4.66
N MET A 56 17.52 11.50 -4.40
CA MET A 56 18.04 10.41 -3.57
C MET A 56 18.66 9.28 -4.40
N GLN A 57 18.54 9.37 -5.74
CA GLN A 57 19.10 8.42 -6.69
C GLN A 57 18.54 7.01 -6.52
N LEU A 58 17.29 6.88 -6.09
CA LEU A 58 16.58 5.60 -6.09
C LEU A 58 16.13 5.31 -7.53
N ASP A 59 17.05 4.85 -8.35
CA ASP A 59 16.91 4.74 -9.81
C ASP A 59 16.24 3.45 -10.28
N PHE A 60 16.07 2.46 -9.40
CA PHE A 60 15.52 1.16 -9.72
C PHE A 60 14.36 0.76 -8.80
N CYS A 61 13.19 0.47 -9.39
CA CYS A 61 12.07 -0.18 -8.72
C CYS A 61 12.13 -1.68 -9.05
N SER A 62 12.44 -2.50 -8.06
CA SER A 62 12.62 -3.94 -8.24
C SER A 62 11.31 -4.72 -8.17
N ASN A 63 10.38 -4.23 -7.35
CA ASN A 63 9.12 -4.93 -7.12
C ASN A 63 8.00 -3.95 -6.79
N VAL A 64 6.79 -4.26 -7.30
CA VAL A 64 5.54 -3.62 -6.94
C VAL A 64 4.55 -4.71 -6.54
N THR A 65 4.00 -4.63 -5.36
CA THR A 65 3.07 -5.64 -4.83
C THR A 65 1.83 -4.97 -4.27
N ALA A 66 0.66 -5.52 -4.60
CA ALA A 66 -0.59 -5.08 -4.00
C ALA A 66 -0.94 -5.92 -2.76
N VAL A 67 -1.63 -5.31 -1.81
CA VAL A 67 -2.11 -5.94 -0.58
C VAL A 67 -3.57 -5.53 -0.36
N ASP A 68 -4.41 -6.50 -0.05
CA ASP A 68 -5.80 -6.28 0.34
C ASP A 68 -5.93 -6.28 1.86
N TRP A 69 -6.43 -5.18 2.40
CA TRP A 69 -6.76 -5.00 3.81
C TRP A 69 -8.28 -4.90 3.96
N PRO A 70 -8.97 -6.01 4.33
CA PRO A 70 -10.42 -5.97 4.55
C PRO A 70 -10.79 -5.12 5.76
N ASP A 71 -12.08 -4.76 5.85
CA ASP A 71 -12.64 -4.13 7.04
C ASP A 71 -12.31 -4.95 8.27
N ARG A 72 -11.92 -4.28 9.34
CA ARG A 72 -11.61 -4.92 10.61
C ARG A 72 -12.17 -4.13 11.78
N VAL A 73 -12.35 -4.82 12.89
CA VAL A 73 -12.73 -4.20 14.15
C VAL A 73 -11.59 -4.44 15.12
N ASP A 74 -10.89 -3.38 15.47
CA ASP A 74 -9.90 -3.43 16.54
C ASP A 74 -10.62 -3.25 17.90
N ALA A 75 -10.28 -4.08 18.86
CA ALA A 75 -10.83 -4.06 20.20
C ALA A 75 -9.73 -3.68 21.19
N ASP A 76 -9.71 -2.42 21.58
CA ASP A 76 -8.77 -1.92 22.56
C ASP A 76 -9.41 -1.93 23.96
N THR A 77 -8.71 -2.53 24.93
CA THR A 77 -9.13 -2.50 26.34
C THR A 77 -8.57 -1.26 27.01
N VAL A 78 -9.43 -0.29 27.26
CA VAL A 78 -9.06 0.93 27.96
C VAL A 78 -9.44 0.79 29.43
N LYS A 79 -8.47 0.99 30.34
CA LYS A 79 -8.70 1.05 31.77
C LYS A 79 -9.17 2.44 32.16
N THR A 80 -10.41 2.57 32.55
CA THR A 80 -10.98 3.83 33.01
C THR A 80 -11.23 3.75 34.50
N LYS A 81 -10.79 4.77 35.26
CA LYS A 81 -11.10 4.90 36.67
C LYS A 81 -12.48 5.50 36.83
N GLN A 82 -13.39 4.79 37.47
CA GLN A 82 -14.70 5.30 37.86
C GLN A 82 -14.89 5.22 39.35
N ILE A 83 -15.52 6.25 39.96
CA ILE A 83 -15.91 6.27 41.35
C ILE A 83 -17.26 5.58 41.48
N VAL A 84 -17.26 4.38 42.05
CA VAL A 84 -18.46 3.63 42.38
C VAL A 84 -18.52 3.50 43.91
N ASP A 85 -19.59 4.01 44.50
CA ASP A 85 -19.82 4.04 45.97
C ASP A 85 -18.70 4.74 46.78
N GLY A 86 -18.09 5.81 46.19
CA GLY A 86 -17.07 6.59 46.88
C GLY A 86 -15.67 5.94 46.84
N VAL A 87 -15.49 4.83 46.12
CA VAL A 87 -14.22 4.12 45.97
C VAL A 87 -13.80 4.16 44.48
N GLU A 88 -12.57 4.56 44.21
CA GLU A 88 -11.99 4.44 42.86
C GLU A 88 -11.85 2.96 42.48
N LYS A 89 -12.59 2.54 41.44
CA LYS A 89 -12.44 1.23 40.82
C LYS A 89 -11.96 1.38 39.41
N GLU A 90 -10.95 0.61 39.03
CA GLU A 90 -10.55 0.45 37.64
C GLU A 90 -11.56 -0.45 36.91
N ILE A 91 -12.21 0.07 35.91
CA ILE A 91 -13.14 -0.66 35.03
C ILE A 91 -12.47 -0.81 33.67
N GLU A 92 -12.34 -2.03 33.20
CA GLU A 92 -11.89 -2.33 31.85
C GLU A 92 -13.07 -2.21 30.88
N GLN A 93 -13.00 -1.22 29.97
CA GLN A 93 -13.94 -1.08 28.90
C GLN A 93 -13.27 -1.47 27.55
N THR A 94 -13.89 -2.40 26.84
CA THR A 94 -13.46 -2.73 25.49
C THR A 94 -14.11 -1.74 24.50
N VAL A 95 -13.29 -0.87 23.94
CA VAL A 95 -13.70 0.05 22.87
C VAL A 95 -13.47 -0.65 21.54
N LYS A 96 -14.53 -0.86 20.78
CA LYS A 96 -14.46 -1.43 19.43
C LYS A 96 -14.41 -0.30 18.41
N THR A 97 -13.31 -0.19 17.68
CA THR A 97 -13.14 0.78 16.60
C THR A 97 -13.20 0.06 15.26
N ALA A 98 -14.17 0.41 14.43
CA ALA A 98 -14.24 -0.10 13.06
C ALA A 98 -13.20 0.62 12.20
N ILE A 99 -12.33 -0.13 11.57
CA ILE A 99 -11.33 0.37 10.62
C ILE A 99 -11.74 -0.08 9.23
N PRO A 100 -12.12 0.88 8.33
CA PRO A 100 -12.50 0.55 6.97
C PRO A 100 -11.34 -0.06 6.21
N GLY A 101 -11.64 -1.01 5.34
CA GLY A 101 -10.66 -1.67 4.50
C GLY A 101 -10.17 -0.78 3.36
N TYR A 102 -9.00 -1.09 2.87
CA TYR A 102 -8.35 -0.41 1.75
C TYR A 102 -7.47 -1.38 0.96
N LEU A 103 -7.10 -0.97 -0.24
CA LEU A 103 -6.04 -1.63 -1.01
C LEU A 103 -4.75 -0.83 -0.85
N GLU A 104 -3.63 -1.51 -0.79
CA GLU A 104 -2.31 -0.90 -0.61
C GLU A 104 -1.37 -1.39 -1.70
N VAL A 105 -0.54 -0.49 -2.22
CA VAL A 105 0.55 -0.85 -3.14
C VAL A 105 1.87 -0.55 -2.49
N VAL A 106 2.79 -1.51 -2.57
CA VAL A 106 4.12 -1.47 -1.96
C VAL A 106 5.17 -1.52 -3.04
N TYR A 107 6.05 -0.52 -3.09
CA TYR A 107 7.15 -0.41 -4.03
C TYR A 107 8.48 -0.61 -3.31
N HIS A 108 9.35 -1.45 -3.88
CA HIS A 108 10.70 -1.67 -3.37
C HIS A 108 11.70 -0.96 -4.27
N LEU A 109 12.34 0.06 -3.73
CA LEU A 109 13.22 0.97 -4.47
C LEU A 109 14.68 0.75 -4.08
N PHE A 110 15.56 0.77 -5.06
CA PHE A 110 16.99 0.63 -4.88
C PHE A 110 17.76 1.74 -5.58
N SER A 111 18.92 2.07 -5.07
CA SER A 111 19.92 2.83 -5.76
C SER A 111 20.97 1.88 -6.32
N MET A 112 20.96 1.69 -7.64
CA MET A 112 21.95 0.86 -8.32
C MET A 112 23.33 1.51 -8.31
N SER A 113 23.37 2.83 -8.44
CA SER A 113 24.61 3.62 -8.43
C SER A 113 25.32 3.57 -7.06
N LYS A 114 24.55 3.62 -5.96
CA LYS A 114 25.07 3.58 -4.59
C LYS A 114 25.14 2.14 -4.04
N LYS A 115 24.53 1.16 -4.72
CA LYS A 115 24.37 -0.22 -4.25
C LYS A 115 23.64 -0.29 -2.89
N GLU A 116 22.60 0.51 -2.74
CA GLU A 116 21.82 0.67 -1.51
C GLU A 116 20.35 0.30 -1.73
N GLY A 117 19.68 -0.12 -0.67
CA GLY A 117 18.27 -0.44 -0.67
C GLY A 117 17.94 -1.74 0.07
N PRO A 118 16.68 -2.15 0.09
CA PRO A 118 15.53 -1.42 -0.44
C PRO A 118 15.05 -0.28 0.47
N VAL A 119 14.60 0.80 -0.15
CA VAL A 119 13.67 1.75 0.46
C VAL A 119 12.27 1.32 0.06
N VAL A 120 11.40 1.08 1.03
CA VAL A 120 10.04 0.63 0.78
C VAL A 120 9.08 1.80 0.95
N ILE A 121 8.32 2.10 -0.10
CA ILE A 121 7.25 3.08 -0.04
C ILE A 121 5.90 2.40 -0.27
N ARG A 122 4.85 2.97 0.33
CA ARG A 122 3.48 2.47 0.25
C ARG A 122 2.53 3.59 -0.10
N MET A 123 1.48 3.26 -0.84
CA MET A 123 0.32 4.12 -1.06
C MET A 123 -0.95 3.33 -0.83
N ARG A 124 -1.98 3.99 -0.30
CA ARG A 124 -3.28 3.38 0.01
C ARG A 124 -4.39 4.02 -0.78
N THR A 125 -5.34 3.22 -1.20
CA THR A 125 -6.63 3.69 -1.72
C THR A 125 -7.49 4.25 -0.59
N ALA A 126 -8.54 5.00 -0.92
CA ALA A 126 -9.45 5.49 0.11
C ALA A 126 -10.32 4.38 0.71
N ASN A 127 -10.66 3.40 -0.12
CA ASN A 127 -11.45 2.23 0.28
C ASN A 127 -11.13 1.03 -0.64
N ARG A 128 -11.88 -0.06 -0.50
CA ARG A 128 -11.73 -1.30 -1.30
C ARG A 128 -12.66 -1.39 -2.51
N THR A 129 -13.60 -0.45 -2.69
CA THR A 129 -14.74 -0.63 -3.59
C THR A 129 -14.75 0.35 -4.75
N ASP A 130 -14.94 1.61 -4.51
CA ASP A 130 -15.22 2.63 -5.53
C ASP A 130 -14.13 3.70 -5.67
N ASP A 131 -13.38 4.00 -4.60
CA ASP A 131 -12.25 4.93 -4.65
C ASP A 131 -10.92 4.18 -4.50
N VAL A 132 -10.61 3.38 -5.50
CA VAL A 132 -9.44 2.50 -5.59
C VAL A 132 -8.33 3.05 -6.48
N ALA A 133 -8.34 4.36 -6.74
CA ALA A 133 -7.38 5.00 -7.63
C ALA A 133 -6.10 5.44 -6.91
N LEU A 134 -4.95 5.17 -7.52
CA LEU A 134 -3.62 5.61 -7.13
C LEU A 134 -2.89 6.22 -8.33
N PRO A 135 -1.92 7.12 -8.14
CA PRO A 135 -1.07 7.56 -9.24
C PRO A 135 -0.16 6.43 -9.72
N SER A 136 -0.02 6.28 -11.03
CA SER A 136 0.99 5.40 -11.61
C SER A 136 2.40 5.96 -11.37
N LEU A 137 3.33 5.12 -10.99
CA LEU A 137 4.74 5.46 -10.88
C LEU A 137 5.56 5.03 -12.11
N THR A 138 4.90 4.48 -13.14
CA THR A 138 5.51 4.14 -14.44
C THR A 138 6.27 5.30 -15.09
N PRO A 139 5.81 6.59 -15.01
CA PRO A 139 6.56 7.72 -15.54
C PRO A 139 7.91 7.95 -14.85
N VAL A 140 8.06 7.43 -13.63
CA VAL A 140 9.29 7.53 -12.84
C VAL A 140 10.12 6.25 -13.00
N TRP A 141 9.53 5.08 -12.80
CA TRP A 141 10.19 3.78 -12.95
C TRP A 141 9.44 2.91 -13.95
N ARG A 142 9.99 2.79 -15.15
CA ARG A 142 9.35 1.97 -16.19
C ARG A 142 9.20 0.49 -15.82
N SER A 143 10.03 0.00 -14.92
CA SER A 143 9.90 -1.37 -14.40
C SER A 143 8.59 -1.62 -13.63
N ALA A 144 7.89 -0.58 -13.19
CA ALA A 144 6.60 -0.70 -12.54
C ALA A 144 5.44 -1.04 -13.51
N GLU A 145 5.61 -0.82 -14.82
CA GLU A 145 4.54 -0.91 -15.83
C GLU A 145 3.74 -2.23 -15.76
N PHE A 146 4.43 -3.36 -15.86
CA PHE A 146 3.76 -4.66 -15.83
C PHE A 146 3.27 -5.06 -14.44
N GLN A 147 3.95 -4.62 -13.40
CA GLN A 147 3.60 -4.93 -12.02
C GLN A 147 2.39 -4.10 -11.55
N GLU A 148 2.23 -2.87 -12.01
CA GLU A 148 1.02 -2.08 -11.78
C GLU A 148 -0.17 -2.69 -12.53
N ARG A 149 0.03 -3.21 -13.76
CA ARG A 149 -1.00 -3.98 -14.47
C ARG A 149 -1.40 -5.26 -13.73
N GLU A 150 -0.45 -5.97 -13.13
CA GLU A 150 -0.74 -7.13 -12.28
C GLU A 150 -1.60 -6.72 -11.07
N ALA A 151 -1.24 -5.63 -10.38
CA ALA A 151 -2.01 -5.12 -9.26
C ALA A 151 -3.43 -4.66 -9.68
N PHE A 152 -3.57 -4.05 -10.86
CA PHE A 152 -4.86 -3.74 -11.44
C PHE A 152 -5.67 -5.01 -11.74
N ASP A 153 -5.05 -5.99 -12.40
CA ASP A 153 -5.71 -7.21 -12.83
C ASP A 153 -6.22 -8.07 -11.66
N LEU A 154 -5.40 -8.23 -10.64
CA LEU A 154 -5.68 -9.15 -9.54
C LEU A 154 -6.39 -8.50 -8.34
N TYR A 155 -6.27 -7.19 -8.15
CA TYR A 155 -6.84 -6.47 -7.00
C TYR A 155 -7.81 -5.36 -7.40
N GLY A 156 -7.82 -4.92 -8.66
CA GLY A 156 -8.69 -3.85 -9.15
C GLY A 156 -8.22 -2.45 -8.77
N ILE A 157 -6.94 -2.24 -8.50
CA ILE A 157 -6.38 -0.92 -8.22
C ILE A 157 -6.22 -0.18 -9.55
N VAL A 158 -6.80 1.01 -9.66
CA VAL A 158 -6.71 1.84 -10.86
C VAL A 158 -5.51 2.77 -10.77
N PHE A 159 -4.58 2.66 -11.72
CA PHE A 159 -3.38 3.50 -11.77
C PHE A 159 -3.54 4.68 -12.72
N ASN A 160 -3.83 5.85 -12.16
CA ASN A 160 -3.99 7.08 -12.95
C ASN A 160 -2.68 7.49 -13.62
N GLY A 161 -2.71 7.69 -14.94
CA GLY A 161 -1.52 8.05 -15.72
C GLY A 161 -0.68 6.86 -16.15
N HIS A 162 -1.14 5.62 -15.95
CA HIS A 162 -0.51 4.43 -16.51
C HIS A 162 -0.65 4.42 -18.04
N PRO A 163 0.41 4.11 -18.82
CA PRO A 163 0.39 4.20 -20.27
C PRO A 163 -0.51 3.17 -20.95
N ASP A 164 -0.70 1.98 -20.36
CA ASP A 164 -1.47 0.86 -20.95
C ASP A 164 -2.08 0.00 -19.84
N LEU A 165 -3.08 0.55 -19.11
CA LEU A 165 -3.72 -0.15 -17.99
C LEU A 165 -4.77 -1.14 -18.49
N ARG A 166 -4.38 -2.38 -18.68
CA ARG A 166 -5.25 -3.51 -19.07
C ARG A 166 -4.82 -4.78 -18.36
N ARG A 167 -5.70 -5.77 -18.33
CA ARG A 167 -5.39 -7.07 -17.72
C ARG A 167 -4.17 -7.72 -18.36
N ILE A 168 -3.43 -8.51 -17.61
CA ILE A 168 -2.21 -9.17 -18.04
C ILE A 168 -2.18 -10.68 -17.73
N LEU A 169 -2.80 -11.11 -16.65
CA LEU A 169 -2.84 -12.50 -16.20
C LEU A 169 -4.21 -13.14 -16.46
N MET A 170 -5.28 -12.40 -16.18
CA MET A 170 -6.62 -12.88 -16.43
C MET A 170 -7.07 -12.56 -17.85
N TRP A 171 -8.03 -13.33 -18.39
CA TRP A 171 -8.59 -13.06 -19.73
C TRP A 171 -9.48 -11.81 -19.73
N GLU A 172 -9.70 -11.21 -20.89
CA GLU A 172 -10.38 -9.91 -21.01
C GLU A 172 -11.82 -9.88 -20.47
N GLY A 173 -12.53 -11.02 -20.53
CA GLY A 173 -13.90 -11.15 -19.99
C GLY A 173 -13.99 -11.42 -18.48
N PHE A 174 -12.85 -11.53 -17.79
CA PHE A 174 -12.86 -11.75 -16.33
C PHE A 174 -13.20 -10.46 -15.61
N THR A 175 -14.22 -10.49 -14.74
CA THR A 175 -14.75 -9.29 -14.08
C THR A 175 -14.30 -9.12 -12.64
N ASP A 176 -13.84 -10.20 -12.01
CA ASP A 176 -13.50 -10.22 -10.59
C ASP A 176 -12.00 -9.95 -10.32
N TYR A 177 -11.64 -9.98 -9.05
CA TYR A 177 -10.26 -9.73 -8.56
C TYR A 177 -9.81 -10.88 -7.67
N PRO A 178 -9.14 -11.91 -8.25
CA PRO A 178 -8.93 -13.20 -7.60
C PRO A 178 -7.95 -13.16 -6.42
N MET A 179 -7.19 -12.09 -6.24
CA MET A 179 -6.27 -11.96 -5.11
C MET A 179 -6.87 -11.15 -3.94
N ARG A 180 -8.11 -10.69 -4.06
CA ARG A 180 -8.82 -10.12 -2.91
C ARG A 180 -9.21 -11.21 -1.93
N LYS A 181 -9.17 -10.91 -0.64
CA LYS A 181 -9.44 -11.88 0.44
C LYS A 181 -10.89 -12.37 0.50
N ASP A 182 -11.81 -11.64 -0.09
CA ASP A 182 -13.24 -11.93 -0.19
C ASP A 182 -13.63 -12.59 -1.51
N TYR A 183 -12.65 -12.83 -2.40
CA TYR A 183 -12.90 -13.54 -3.65
C TYR A 183 -13.27 -15.00 -3.40
N VAL A 184 -14.39 -15.41 -3.99
CA VAL A 184 -14.85 -16.81 -4.00
C VAL A 184 -14.83 -17.27 -5.45
N PRO A 185 -14.00 -18.26 -5.81
CA PRO A 185 -13.97 -18.77 -7.17
C PRO A 185 -15.33 -19.40 -7.52
N PRO A 186 -15.79 -19.26 -8.78
CA PRO A 186 -16.98 -19.97 -9.25
C PRO A 186 -16.78 -21.48 -9.14
N PRO A 187 -17.86 -22.28 -9.02
CA PRO A 187 -17.79 -23.73 -9.09
C PRO A 187 -17.06 -24.21 -10.33
N ASP A 188 -16.37 -25.35 -10.26
CA ASP A 188 -15.56 -25.89 -11.36
C ASP A 188 -16.34 -26.07 -12.66
N ASP A 189 -17.62 -26.40 -12.58
CA ASP A 189 -18.51 -26.57 -13.72
C ASP A 189 -18.73 -25.29 -14.53
N ASP A 190 -18.68 -24.13 -13.87
CA ASP A 190 -18.81 -22.80 -14.51
C ASP A 190 -17.52 -22.33 -15.16
N LEU A 191 -16.36 -22.85 -14.72
CA LEU A 191 -15.06 -22.49 -15.28
C LEU A 191 -14.84 -23.06 -16.70
N GLU A 192 -15.46 -24.21 -17.03
CA GLU A 192 -15.40 -24.77 -18.38
C GLU A 192 -16.15 -23.88 -19.38
N ILE A 193 -17.31 -23.34 -18.99
CA ILE A 193 -18.13 -22.44 -19.84
C ILE A 193 -17.40 -21.12 -20.14
N LEU A 194 -16.58 -20.63 -19.21
CA LEU A 194 -15.83 -19.38 -19.38
C LEU A 194 -14.60 -19.54 -20.28
N ARG A 195 -14.09 -20.78 -20.43
CA ARG A 195 -12.93 -21.09 -21.30
C ARG A 195 -13.30 -21.23 -22.78
N GLU A 196 -14.58 -21.45 -23.07
CA GLU A 196 -15.11 -21.67 -24.43
C GLU A 196 -15.63 -20.37 -25.11
N ARG A 197 -15.56 -19.21 -24.42
CA ARG A 197 -15.95 -17.90 -24.94
C ARG A 197 -14.73 -17.02 -25.21
#